data_82c3e1fd6c9e060647ce34c59c667f87
#
_entry.id   82c3e1fd6c9e060647ce34c59c667f87
#
_cell.length_a   1.000
_cell.length_b   1.000
_cell.length_c   1.000
_cell.angle_alpha   90.00
_cell.angle_beta   90.00
_cell.angle_gamma   90.00
#
_symmetry.space_group_name_H-M   'P 1'
#
loop_
_entity.id
_entity.type
_entity.pdbx_description
1 polymer ?
#
loop_
_entity_poly.entity_id
_entity_poly.type
_entity_poly.pdbx_seq_one_letter_code
_entity_poly.pdbx_strand_id
1 'polypeptide(L)'
;MTEPNLEKGQVILVGAGPGDIGLLTLRGKDWLVRADVVIYDHLVNSNMLRFAGSAELIYVGKKAGHATVTQNKINELLVNSANAGKIVVRL
;
A
#
# COMPACT_ATOMS: atom_id res chain seq x y z
N MET A 1 -27.84 3.97 -2.54
CA MET A 1 -26.44 3.99 -2.93
C MET A 1 -25.95 2.56 -3.04
N THR A 2 -25.29 2.26 -4.13
CA THR A 2 -24.74 0.93 -4.29
C THR A 2 -23.49 0.80 -3.42
N GLU A 3 -23.45 -0.22 -2.59
CA GLU A 3 -22.26 -0.52 -1.82
C GLU A 3 -21.09 -0.78 -2.78
N PRO A 4 -19.87 -0.36 -2.41
CA PRO A 4 -18.71 -0.81 -3.17
C PRO A 4 -18.72 -2.32 -3.23
N ASN A 5 -18.39 -2.86 -4.39
CA ASN A 5 -18.34 -4.30 -4.54
C ASN A 5 -17.14 -4.85 -3.78
N LEU A 6 -17.37 -5.29 -2.54
CA LEU A 6 -16.31 -5.78 -1.67
C LEU A 6 -15.73 -7.11 -2.12
N GLU A 7 -16.39 -7.80 -3.06
CA GLU A 7 -15.85 -9.02 -3.64
C GLU A 7 -14.72 -8.75 -4.62
N LYS A 8 -14.70 -7.54 -5.17
CA LYS A 8 -13.62 -7.11 -6.05
C LYS A 8 -12.67 -6.22 -5.26
N GLY A 9 -11.43 -6.59 -5.26
CA GLY A 9 -10.43 -5.79 -4.60
C GLY A 9 -10.18 -4.47 -5.33
N GLN A 10 -9.45 -3.60 -4.66
CA GLN A 10 -9.08 -2.30 -5.19
C GLN A 10 -7.59 -2.07 -4.99
N VAL A 11 -6.97 -1.42 -5.96
CA VAL A 11 -5.59 -0.95 -5.83
C VAL A 11 -5.62 0.57 -5.78
N ILE A 12 -5.10 1.12 -4.71
CA ILE A 12 -5.07 2.57 -4.49
C ILE A 12 -3.62 3.02 -4.43
N LEU A 13 -3.26 3.97 -5.29
CA LEU A 13 -1.94 4.59 -5.24
C LEU A 13 -2.03 5.80 -4.33
N VAL A 14 -1.23 5.82 -3.28
CA VAL A 14 -1.20 6.92 -2.32
C VAL A 14 0.16 7.57 -2.35
N GLY A 15 0.20 8.87 -2.58
CA GLY A 15 1.41 9.65 -2.49
C GLY A 15 1.81 9.83 -1.03
N ALA A 16 2.99 9.35 -0.67
CA ALA A 16 3.49 9.46 0.69
C ALA A 16 4.17 10.81 0.98
N GLY A 17 4.41 11.60 -0.08
CA GLY A 17 5.16 12.85 0.05
C GLY A 17 6.65 12.60 0.27
N PRO A 18 7.43 13.65 0.56
CA PRO A 18 8.88 13.54 0.69
C PRO A 18 9.36 13.02 2.06
N GLY A 19 8.57 12.21 2.72
CA GLY A 19 8.97 11.59 4.00
C GLY A 19 8.43 12.27 5.25
N ASP A 20 7.78 13.40 5.13
CA ASP A 20 7.14 14.07 6.26
C ASP A 20 5.71 13.58 6.39
N ILE A 21 5.41 12.95 7.53
CA ILE A 21 4.09 12.41 7.80
C ILE A 21 2.98 13.48 7.74
N GLY A 22 3.32 14.72 8.03
CA GLY A 22 2.37 15.83 7.96
C GLY A 22 1.95 16.19 6.54
N LEU A 23 2.64 15.68 5.52
CA LEU A 23 2.31 15.92 4.12
C LEU A 23 1.43 14.82 3.52
N LEU A 24 1.10 13.79 4.28
CA LEU A 24 0.15 12.77 3.85
C LEU A 24 -1.25 13.40 3.83
N THR A 25 -1.98 13.20 2.73
CA THR A 25 -3.33 13.74 2.64
C THR A 25 -4.29 12.98 3.56
N LEU A 26 -5.39 13.64 3.92
CA LEU A 26 -6.44 12.99 4.72
C LEU A 26 -7.03 11.79 3.98
N ARG A 27 -7.19 11.90 2.66
CA ARG A 27 -7.70 10.79 1.84
C ARG A 27 -6.71 9.63 1.83
N GLY A 28 -5.43 9.94 1.72
CA GLY A 28 -4.38 8.90 1.77
C GLY A 28 -4.38 8.19 3.10
N LYS A 29 -4.53 8.91 4.20
CA LYS A 29 -4.64 8.32 5.53
C LYS A 29 -5.87 7.41 5.63
N ASP A 30 -7.00 7.86 5.10
CA ASP A 30 -8.23 7.07 5.09
C ASP A 30 -8.03 5.72 4.38
N TRP A 31 -7.36 5.73 3.23
CA TRP A 31 -7.11 4.49 2.51
C TRP A 31 -6.18 3.57 3.30
N LEU A 32 -5.15 4.13 3.95
CA LEU A 32 -4.26 3.34 4.81
C LEU A 32 -5.02 2.67 5.94
N VAL A 33 -5.93 3.39 6.57
CA VAL A 33 -6.74 2.85 7.66
C VAL A 33 -7.59 1.67 7.18
N ARG A 34 -8.09 1.74 5.94
CA ARG A 34 -8.96 0.70 5.37
C ARG A 34 -8.21 -0.40 4.63
N ALA A 35 -6.90 -0.26 4.46
CA ALA A 35 -6.13 -1.21 3.66
C ALA A 35 -6.09 -2.59 4.30
N ASP A 36 -6.13 -3.61 3.46
CA ASP A 36 -5.84 -4.99 3.85
C ASP A 36 -4.38 -5.33 3.64
N VAL A 37 -3.77 -4.69 2.63
CA VAL A 37 -2.37 -4.88 2.28
C VAL A 37 -1.77 -3.53 1.94
N VAL A 38 -0.58 -3.25 2.46
CA VAL A 38 0.18 -2.05 2.09
C VAL A 38 1.52 -2.49 1.51
N ILE A 39 1.78 -2.08 0.28
CA ILE A 39 3.04 -2.34 -0.41
C ILE A 39 3.82 -1.04 -0.44
N TYR A 40 5.03 -1.06 0.08
CA TYR A 40 5.84 0.15 0.28
C TYR A 40 7.32 -0.11 0.04
N ASP A 41 8.08 0.95 -0.15
CA ASP A 41 9.53 0.88 -0.32
C ASP A 41 10.26 1.77 0.70
N HIS A 42 11.58 1.91 0.52
CA HIS A 42 12.43 2.65 1.45
C HIS A 42 12.23 4.16 1.44
N LEU A 43 11.52 4.69 0.45
CA LEU A 43 11.25 6.13 0.38
C LEU A 43 10.14 6.56 1.34
N VAL A 44 9.38 5.62 1.83
CA VAL A 44 8.25 5.88 2.71
C VAL A 44 8.73 6.04 4.15
N ASN A 45 8.29 7.09 4.82
CA ASN A 45 8.52 7.23 6.25
C ASN A 45 7.74 6.13 6.97
N SER A 46 8.46 5.29 7.73
CA SER A 46 7.86 4.15 8.42
C SER A 46 6.76 4.56 9.41
N ASN A 47 6.77 5.81 9.89
CA ASN A 47 5.71 6.30 10.77
C ASN A 47 4.35 6.36 10.08
N MET A 48 4.32 6.44 8.74
CA MET A 48 3.06 6.42 8.00
C MET A 48 2.39 5.05 8.06
N LEU A 49 3.16 3.98 8.22
CA LEU A 49 2.64 2.62 8.30
C LEU A 49 1.79 2.40 9.56
N ARG A 50 1.93 3.27 10.55
CA ARG A 50 1.13 3.21 11.78
C ARG A 50 -0.37 3.38 11.48
N PHE A 51 -0.71 4.10 10.41
CA PHE A 51 -2.11 4.30 10.03
C PHE A 51 -2.73 3.05 9.41
N ALA A 52 -1.91 2.10 8.98
CA ALA A 52 -2.39 0.89 8.30
C ALA A 52 -3.03 -0.14 9.25
N GLY A 53 -2.95 0.09 10.55
CA GLY A 53 -3.61 -0.78 11.54
C GLY A 53 -3.14 -2.22 11.42
N SER A 54 -4.07 -3.11 11.10
CA SER A 54 -3.81 -4.55 11.00
C SER A 54 -3.48 -5.01 9.59
N ALA A 55 -3.25 -4.10 8.64
CA ALA A 55 -2.93 -4.48 7.27
C ALA A 55 -1.63 -5.29 7.20
N GLU A 56 -1.56 -6.18 6.22
CA GLU A 56 -0.32 -6.86 5.89
C GLU A 56 0.63 -5.85 5.23
N LEU A 57 1.85 -5.73 5.75
CA LEU A 57 2.86 -4.79 5.24
C LEU A 57 3.87 -5.56 4.40
N ILE A 58 4.00 -5.20 3.12
CA ILE A 58 4.93 -5.86 2.20
C ILE A 58 5.97 -4.84 1.74
N TYR A 59 7.21 -5.05 2.14
CA TYR A 59 8.32 -4.21 1.74
C TYR A 59 8.88 -4.68 0.39
N VAL A 60 8.95 -3.77 -0.57
CA VAL A 60 9.47 -4.08 -1.91
C VAL A 60 10.72 -3.27 -2.28
N GLY A 61 11.26 -2.55 -1.32
CA GLY A 61 12.48 -1.80 -1.51
C GLY A 61 13.71 -2.70 -1.51
N LYS A 62 14.87 -2.09 -1.79
CA LYS A 62 16.14 -2.81 -1.81
C LYS A 62 16.61 -3.07 -0.37
N LYS A 63 16.94 -4.32 -0.08
CA LYS A 63 17.55 -4.71 1.19
C LYS A 63 18.99 -5.11 0.95
N ALA A 64 19.85 -4.91 1.97
CA ALA A 64 21.24 -5.34 1.89
C ALA A 64 21.30 -6.85 1.62
N GLY A 65 22.08 -7.24 0.63
CA GLY A 65 22.25 -8.65 0.27
C GLY A 65 21.10 -9.26 -0.53
N HIS A 66 20.09 -8.49 -0.89
CA HIS A 66 18.94 -8.96 -1.66
C HIS A 66 18.73 -8.11 -2.90
N ALA A 67 18.24 -8.74 -3.96
CA ALA A 67 17.88 -8.03 -5.17
C ALA A 67 16.64 -7.14 -4.92
N THR A 68 16.60 -6.02 -5.65
CA THR A 68 15.40 -5.17 -5.64
C THR A 68 14.24 -5.92 -6.31
N VAL A 69 13.05 -5.80 -5.74
CA VAL A 69 11.84 -6.35 -6.34
C VAL A 69 11.56 -5.58 -7.63
N THR A 70 11.36 -6.30 -8.73
CA THR A 70 11.10 -5.68 -10.03
C THR A 70 9.72 -5.04 -10.07
N GLN A 71 9.54 -4.07 -10.96
CA GLN A 71 8.23 -3.43 -11.14
C GLN A 71 7.16 -4.45 -11.58
N ASN A 72 7.55 -5.41 -12.41
CA ASN A 72 6.62 -6.46 -12.83
C ASN A 72 6.15 -7.30 -11.64
N LYS A 73 7.06 -7.62 -10.73
CA LYS A 73 6.70 -8.38 -9.53
C LYS A 73 5.79 -7.57 -8.61
N ILE A 74 6.06 -6.28 -8.47
CA ILE A 74 5.19 -5.38 -7.70
C ILE A 74 3.79 -5.36 -8.31
N ASN A 75 3.71 -5.24 -9.63
CA ASN A 75 2.42 -5.25 -10.33
C ASN A 75 1.67 -6.57 -10.11
N GLU A 76 2.37 -7.71 -10.15
CA GLU A 76 1.77 -9.01 -9.85
C GLU A 76 1.19 -9.05 -8.42
N LEU A 77 1.95 -8.54 -7.45
CA LEU A 77 1.49 -8.49 -6.07
C LEU A 77 0.22 -7.65 -5.94
N LEU A 78 0.18 -6.49 -6.60
CA LEU A 78 -0.98 -5.61 -6.59
C LEU A 78 -2.21 -6.31 -7.18
N VAL A 79 -2.04 -6.90 -8.36
CA VAL A 79 -3.13 -7.56 -9.07
C VAL A 79 -3.64 -8.78 -8.30
N ASN A 80 -2.72 -9.62 -7.82
CA ASN A 80 -3.08 -10.84 -7.11
C ASN A 80 -3.81 -10.52 -5.81
N SER A 81 -3.35 -9.52 -5.08
CA SER A 81 -4.01 -9.11 -3.84
C SER A 81 -5.40 -8.54 -4.11
N ALA A 82 -5.53 -7.71 -5.15
CA ALA A 82 -6.82 -7.15 -5.52
C ALA A 82 -7.78 -8.24 -6.00
N ASN A 83 -7.29 -9.22 -6.77
CA ASN A 83 -8.11 -10.34 -7.23
C ASN A 83 -8.58 -11.22 -6.07
N ALA A 84 -7.87 -11.21 -4.96
CA ALA A 84 -8.29 -11.90 -3.74
C ALA A 84 -9.34 -11.10 -2.94
N GLY A 85 -9.84 -10.00 -3.47
CA GLY A 85 -10.88 -9.19 -2.84
C GLY A 85 -10.35 -8.19 -1.81
N LYS A 86 -9.03 -7.92 -1.81
CA LYS A 86 -8.42 -7.07 -0.80
C LYS A 86 -8.30 -5.63 -1.27
N ILE A 87 -8.33 -4.71 -0.32
CA ILE A 87 -7.97 -3.31 -0.56
C ILE A 87 -6.46 -3.20 -0.40
N VAL A 88 -5.79 -2.88 -1.49
CA VAL A 88 -4.33 -2.82 -1.56
C VAL A 88 -3.90 -1.38 -1.74
N VAL A 89 -3.06 -0.90 -0.86
CA VAL A 89 -2.48 0.44 -0.98
C VAL A 89 -1.03 0.32 -1.40
N ARG A 90 -0.67 0.97 -2.50
CA ARG A 90 0.71 1.16 -2.92
C ARG A 90 1.15 2.55 -2.46
N LEU A 91 2.02 2.54 -1.49
CA LEU A 91 2.48 3.77 -0.85
C LEU A 91 3.81 4.24 -1.41
#